data_7f1a632e29db4e1494b5d857d1d0c211
#
_entry.id   7f1a632e29db4e1494b5d857d1d0c211
#
_cell.length_a   1.000
_cell.length_b   1.000
_cell.length_c   1.000
_cell.angle_alpha   90.00
_cell.angle_beta   90.00
_cell.angle_gamma   90.00
#
_symmetry.space_group_name_H-M   'P 1'
#
loop_
_entity.id
_entity.type
_entity.pdbx_description
1 polymer ?
#
loop_
_entity_poly.entity_id
_entity_poly.type
_entity_poly.pdbx_seq_one_letter_code
_entity_poly.pdbx_strand_id
1 'polypeptide(L)'
;MTPRILIVEDEEPLTMMLRYNLEKEGFAVAVSKEAREVESQVKDNPPDLAVIDWMLPEVSGIELISRLRARPETKQLPIIMLTARGEEPDRIRGLTVGADDYIVKPFSVPELLERIQALLRRSKPGRYTSTLSIGNIQLDRDKMRVSRGGRDIALGPTEFRLLEFFLENPGRVYSREQLLTNVWGQNTDIDERTIDVHVGRLRKALNRRHEADPIRTIRGSGYALDDRYSA
;
A
#
# COMPACT_ATOMS: atom_id res chain seq x y z
N MET A 1 2.69 -4.01 4.49
CA MET A 1 1.41 -4.68 4.15
C MET A 1 1.05 -4.35 2.71
N THR A 2 0.68 -5.34 1.91
CA THR A 2 0.23 -5.18 0.53
C THR A 2 -1.09 -4.40 0.50
N PRO A 3 -1.19 -3.25 -0.20
CA PRO A 3 -2.45 -2.52 -0.31
C PRO A 3 -3.51 -3.35 -1.02
N ARG A 4 -4.74 -3.33 -0.52
CA ARG A 4 -5.87 -4.05 -1.11
C ARG A 4 -6.74 -3.10 -1.92
N ILE A 5 -6.92 -3.41 -3.20
CA ILE A 5 -7.78 -2.68 -4.13
C ILE A 5 -9.04 -3.48 -4.38
N LEU A 6 -10.19 -2.86 -4.23
CA LEU A 6 -11.48 -3.41 -4.64
C LEU A 6 -11.85 -2.84 -6.02
N ILE A 7 -12.07 -3.71 -6.98
CA ILE A 7 -12.63 -3.36 -8.30
C ILE A 7 -14.11 -3.70 -8.28
N VAL A 8 -14.96 -2.74 -8.66
CA VAL A 8 -16.39 -2.93 -8.85
C VAL A 8 -16.71 -2.59 -10.31
N GLU A 9 -16.84 -3.65 -11.13
CA GLU A 9 -16.95 -3.57 -12.59
C GLU A 9 -17.60 -4.87 -13.11
N ASP A 10 -18.59 -4.77 -13.96
CA ASP A 10 -19.32 -5.91 -14.50
C ASP A 10 -18.72 -6.45 -15.81
N GLU A 11 -17.97 -5.63 -16.57
CA GLU A 11 -17.29 -6.06 -17.78
C GLU A 11 -16.11 -6.99 -17.48
N GLU A 12 -16.25 -8.28 -17.75
CA GLU A 12 -15.22 -9.32 -17.53
C GLU A 12 -13.85 -8.98 -18.14
N PRO A 13 -13.75 -8.54 -19.43
CA PRO A 13 -12.44 -8.24 -20.03
C PRO A 13 -11.72 -7.10 -19.32
N LEU A 14 -12.44 -6.05 -18.93
CA LEU A 14 -11.87 -4.91 -18.20
C LEU A 14 -11.41 -5.32 -16.80
N THR A 15 -12.25 -6.09 -16.10
CA THR A 15 -11.93 -6.63 -14.77
C THR A 15 -10.68 -7.51 -14.79
N MET A 16 -10.55 -8.41 -15.77
CA MET A 16 -9.37 -9.26 -15.93
C MET A 16 -8.10 -8.43 -16.20
N MET A 17 -8.19 -7.46 -17.09
CA MET A 17 -7.08 -6.57 -17.42
C MET A 17 -6.62 -5.75 -16.20
N LEU A 18 -7.57 -5.17 -15.48
CA LEU A 18 -7.28 -4.39 -14.27
C LEU A 18 -6.64 -5.27 -13.19
N ARG A 19 -7.24 -6.42 -12.91
CA ARG A 19 -6.73 -7.38 -11.92
C ARG A 19 -5.29 -7.78 -12.22
N TYR A 20 -5.02 -8.23 -13.44
CA TYR A 20 -3.69 -8.66 -13.86
C TYR A 20 -2.63 -7.56 -13.64
N ASN A 21 -2.93 -6.33 -14.07
CA ASN A 21 -1.97 -5.24 -13.96
C ASN A 21 -1.76 -4.78 -12.51
N LEU A 22 -2.82 -4.71 -11.71
CA LEU A 22 -2.71 -4.33 -10.30
C LEU A 22 -1.97 -5.40 -9.48
N GLU A 23 -2.23 -6.68 -9.71
CA GLU A 23 -1.50 -7.77 -9.04
C GLU A 23 -0.01 -7.77 -9.43
N LYS A 24 0.32 -7.47 -10.70
CA LYS A 24 1.70 -7.32 -11.18
C LYS A 24 2.44 -6.18 -10.47
N GLU A 25 1.75 -5.09 -10.14
CA GLU A 25 2.29 -3.97 -9.38
C GLU A 25 2.30 -4.22 -7.84
N GLY A 26 1.95 -5.43 -7.43
CA GLY A 26 2.04 -5.85 -6.03
C GLY A 26 0.83 -5.50 -5.17
N PHE A 27 -0.31 -5.14 -5.75
CA PHE A 27 -1.56 -4.95 -5.02
C PHE A 27 -2.28 -6.28 -4.77
N ALA A 28 -2.95 -6.41 -3.63
CA ALA A 28 -3.96 -7.45 -3.44
C ALA A 28 -5.28 -6.98 -4.07
N VAL A 29 -5.87 -7.78 -4.95
CA VAL A 29 -7.07 -7.37 -5.70
C VAL A 29 -8.28 -8.21 -5.29
N ALA A 30 -9.37 -7.53 -4.96
CA ALA A 30 -10.70 -8.11 -4.86
C ALA A 30 -11.57 -7.56 -5.98
N VAL A 31 -12.50 -8.37 -6.46
CA VAL A 31 -13.43 -8.00 -7.53
C VAL A 31 -14.86 -8.25 -7.07
N SER A 32 -15.75 -7.32 -7.38
CA SER A 32 -17.20 -7.48 -7.30
C SER A 32 -17.83 -7.04 -8.61
N LYS A 33 -18.81 -7.79 -9.08
CA LYS A 33 -19.58 -7.46 -10.29
C LYS A 33 -20.88 -6.72 -9.95
N GLU A 34 -21.29 -6.73 -8.69
CA GLU A 34 -22.57 -6.21 -8.24
C GLU A 34 -22.39 -5.33 -6.99
N ALA A 35 -23.09 -4.19 -6.99
CA ALA A 35 -23.02 -3.24 -5.88
C ALA A 35 -23.43 -3.84 -4.52
N ARG A 36 -24.38 -4.78 -4.50
CA ARG A 36 -24.87 -5.43 -3.28
C ARG A 36 -23.81 -6.28 -2.56
N GLU A 37 -22.86 -6.85 -3.29
CA GLU A 37 -21.79 -7.66 -2.72
C GLU A 37 -20.71 -6.82 -2.07
N VAL A 38 -20.54 -5.58 -2.52
CA VAL A 38 -19.50 -4.66 -2.05
C VAL A 38 -19.61 -4.40 -0.56
N GLU A 39 -20.82 -4.23 -0.04
CA GLU A 39 -21.05 -3.88 1.36
C GLU A 39 -20.61 -5.00 2.32
N SER A 40 -20.84 -6.29 1.97
CA SER A 40 -20.36 -7.41 2.77
C SER A 40 -18.86 -7.59 2.63
N GLN A 41 -18.31 -7.48 1.40
CA GLN A 41 -16.88 -7.60 1.15
C GLN A 41 -16.07 -6.56 1.91
N VAL A 42 -16.55 -5.31 1.94
CA VAL A 42 -15.87 -4.22 2.65
C VAL A 42 -15.91 -4.42 4.16
N LYS A 43 -17.00 -4.99 4.70
CA LYS A 43 -17.10 -5.29 6.13
C LYS A 43 -16.17 -6.43 6.55
N ASP A 44 -16.12 -7.51 5.77
CA ASP A 44 -15.37 -8.72 6.11
C ASP A 44 -13.86 -8.53 5.87
N ASN A 45 -13.50 -7.76 4.86
CA ASN A 45 -12.13 -7.56 4.45
C ASN A 45 -11.93 -6.16 3.81
N PRO A 46 -11.80 -5.10 4.63
CA PRO A 46 -11.81 -3.72 4.16
C PRO A 46 -10.68 -3.43 3.17
N PRO A 47 -10.99 -2.86 1.99
CA PRO A 47 -9.99 -2.44 1.03
C PRO A 47 -9.32 -1.12 1.47
N ASP A 48 -8.15 -0.86 0.89
CA ASP A 48 -7.43 0.41 1.07
C ASP A 48 -7.86 1.47 0.06
N LEU A 49 -8.42 1.04 -1.09
CA LEU A 49 -9.00 1.89 -2.14
C LEU A 49 -10.00 1.07 -2.96
N ALA A 50 -11.05 1.72 -3.44
CA ALA A 50 -12.00 1.14 -4.39
C ALA A 50 -11.94 1.84 -5.76
N VAL A 51 -11.99 1.05 -6.84
CA VAL A 51 -12.20 1.50 -8.22
C VAL A 51 -13.58 1.05 -8.62
N ILE A 52 -14.48 1.99 -8.91
CA ILE A 52 -15.92 1.72 -9.09
C ILE A 52 -16.37 2.23 -10.46
N ASP A 53 -16.95 1.36 -11.28
CA ASP A 53 -17.58 1.80 -12.51
C ASP A 53 -18.84 2.61 -12.23
N TRP A 54 -19.07 3.62 -13.05
CA TRP A 54 -20.30 4.41 -13.04
C TRP A 54 -21.53 3.58 -13.37
N MET A 55 -21.41 2.76 -14.44
CA MET A 55 -22.52 1.98 -14.99
C MET A 55 -22.47 0.54 -14.48
N LEU A 56 -22.99 0.32 -13.28
CA LEU A 56 -23.17 -1.02 -12.74
C LEU A 56 -24.62 -1.52 -12.95
N PRO A 57 -24.84 -2.83 -13.06
CA PRO A 57 -26.17 -3.38 -13.10
C PRO A 57 -26.92 -3.14 -11.78
N GLU A 58 -28.23 -2.93 -11.85
CA GLU A 58 -29.17 -2.73 -10.75
C GLU A 58 -28.97 -1.43 -9.94
N VAL A 59 -27.76 -1.09 -9.52
CA VAL A 59 -27.41 0.08 -8.69
C VAL A 59 -26.24 0.79 -9.32
N SER A 60 -26.41 2.08 -9.65
CA SER A 60 -25.33 2.88 -10.25
C SER A 60 -24.13 3.03 -9.30
N GLY A 61 -22.93 3.20 -9.87
CA GLY A 61 -21.72 3.47 -9.08
C GLY A 61 -21.86 4.70 -8.18
N ILE A 62 -22.59 5.74 -8.62
CA ILE A 62 -22.91 6.92 -7.80
C ILE A 62 -23.70 6.55 -6.56
N GLU A 63 -24.73 5.75 -6.72
CA GLU A 63 -25.57 5.33 -5.58
C GLU A 63 -24.76 4.46 -4.62
N LEU A 64 -23.94 3.56 -5.13
CA LEU A 64 -23.02 2.76 -4.32
C LEU A 64 -22.06 3.66 -3.52
N ILE A 65 -21.43 4.66 -4.14
CA ILE A 65 -20.55 5.62 -3.45
C ILE A 65 -21.31 6.37 -2.36
N SER A 66 -22.53 6.84 -2.63
CA SER A 66 -23.35 7.50 -1.64
C SER A 66 -23.60 6.62 -0.42
N ARG A 67 -23.93 5.35 -0.63
CA ARG A 67 -24.12 4.35 0.45
C ARG A 67 -22.84 4.12 1.26
N LEU A 68 -21.68 4.01 0.58
CA LEU A 68 -20.38 3.86 1.25
C LEU A 68 -20.02 5.11 2.08
N ARG A 69 -20.31 6.32 1.58
CA ARG A 69 -20.07 7.58 2.31
C ARG A 69 -20.98 7.79 3.51
N ALA A 70 -22.16 7.19 3.50
CA ALA A 70 -23.12 7.26 4.62
C ALA A 70 -22.70 6.39 5.83
N ARG A 71 -21.75 5.44 5.67
CA ARG A 71 -21.31 4.54 6.72
C ARG A 71 -20.01 4.99 7.37
N PRO A 72 -19.89 5.03 8.70
CA PRO A 72 -18.67 5.44 9.39
C PRO A 72 -17.44 4.65 8.97
N GLU A 73 -17.57 3.33 8.73
CA GLU A 73 -16.49 2.40 8.42
C GLU A 73 -15.87 2.65 7.03
N THR A 74 -16.66 3.17 6.09
CA THR A 74 -16.28 3.37 4.70
C THR A 74 -16.25 4.82 4.26
N LYS A 75 -16.66 5.74 5.13
CA LYS A 75 -16.73 7.16 4.83
C LYS A 75 -15.43 7.75 4.29
N GLN A 76 -14.29 7.23 4.75
CA GLN A 76 -12.95 7.69 4.37
C GLN A 76 -12.25 6.74 3.37
N LEU A 77 -12.94 5.72 2.84
CA LEU A 77 -12.38 4.84 1.83
C LEU A 77 -12.08 5.65 0.57
N PRO A 78 -10.83 5.68 0.07
CA PRO A 78 -10.50 6.34 -1.19
C PRO A 78 -11.22 5.65 -2.35
N ILE A 79 -11.85 6.44 -3.22
CA ILE A 79 -12.64 5.93 -4.34
C ILE A 79 -12.24 6.63 -5.63
N ILE A 80 -11.87 5.84 -6.64
CA ILE A 80 -11.74 6.28 -8.04
C ILE A 80 -12.98 5.80 -8.78
N MET A 81 -13.66 6.71 -9.48
CA MET A 81 -14.78 6.37 -10.36
C MET A 81 -14.29 6.24 -11.80
N LEU A 82 -14.69 5.15 -12.47
CA LEU A 82 -14.54 4.99 -13.91
C LEU A 82 -15.82 5.48 -14.61
N THR A 83 -15.70 6.32 -15.64
CA THR A 83 -16.85 6.94 -16.32
C THR A 83 -16.67 6.94 -17.83
N ALA A 84 -17.77 6.87 -18.59
CA ALA A 84 -17.74 6.99 -20.04
C ALA A 84 -17.52 8.46 -20.47
N ARG A 85 -16.93 8.66 -21.66
CA ARG A 85 -16.67 9.97 -22.25
C ARG A 85 -17.99 10.63 -22.71
N GLY A 86 -18.34 11.79 -22.14
CA GLY A 86 -19.51 12.56 -22.59
C GLY A 86 -20.43 13.11 -21.49
N GLU A 87 -20.23 12.68 -20.26
CA GLU A 87 -21.10 13.04 -19.14
C GLU A 87 -20.49 14.16 -18.26
N GLU A 88 -20.23 15.34 -18.86
CA GLU A 88 -19.69 16.49 -18.13
C GLU A 88 -20.59 16.97 -16.97
N PRO A 89 -21.93 16.92 -17.06
CA PRO A 89 -22.80 17.15 -15.92
C PRO A 89 -22.66 16.11 -14.81
N ASP A 90 -22.30 14.89 -15.17
CA ASP A 90 -22.19 13.77 -14.24
C ASP A 90 -20.82 13.74 -13.51
N ARG A 91 -19.75 14.32 -14.09
CA ARG A 91 -18.48 14.55 -13.41
C ARG A 91 -18.65 15.45 -12.17
N ILE A 92 -19.46 16.51 -12.28
CA ILE A 92 -19.78 17.40 -11.17
C ILE A 92 -20.61 16.65 -10.12
N ARG A 93 -21.56 15.82 -10.54
CA ARG A 93 -22.35 14.95 -9.63
C ARG A 93 -21.47 13.90 -8.93
N GLY A 94 -20.55 13.23 -9.65
CA GLY A 94 -19.66 12.22 -9.07
C GLY A 94 -18.77 12.77 -7.95
N LEU A 95 -18.17 13.94 -8.13
CA LEU A 95 -17.40 14.64 -7.10
C LEU A 95 -18.31 15.13 -5.95
N THR A 96 -19.53 15.57 -6.24
CA THR A 96 -20.52 16.01 -5.24
C THR A 96 -20.99 14.82 -4.38
N VAL A 97 -21.03 13.61 -4.93
CA VAL A 97 -21.44 12.37 -4.23
C VAL A 97 -20.30 11.77 -3.38
N GLY A 98 -19.06 12.23 -3.59
CA GLY A 98 -17.94 11.87 -2.71
C GLY A 98 -16.91 10.90 -3.29
N ALA A 99 -16.78 10.75 -4.62
CA ALA A 99 -15.59 10.16 -5.22
C ALA A 99 -14.38 11.08 -5.00
N ASP A 100 -13.20 10.48 -4.75
CA ASP A 100 -11.96 11.24 -4.52
C ASP A 100 -11.24 11.58 -5.84
N ASP A 101 -11.47 10.77 -6.89
CA ASP A 101 -10.95 10.98 -8.23
C ASP A 101 -11.85 10.27 -9.26
N TYR A 102 -11.67 10.59 -10.55
CA TYR A 102 -12.37 9.94 -11.65
C TYR A 102 -11.46 9.74 -12.86
N ILE A 103 -11.74 8.70 -13.64
CA ILE A 103 -11.02 8.38 -14.87
C ILE A 103 -12.02 8.13 -15.97
N VAL A 104 -11.82 8.78 -17.13
CA VAL A 104 -12.69 8.66 -18.29
C VAL A 104 -12.26 7.46 -19.14
N LYS A 105 -13.19 6.55 -19.43
CA LYS A 105 -12.99 5.44 -20.39
C LYS A 105 -12.99 5.98 -21.84
N PRO A 106 -12.07 5.56 -22.72
CA PRO A 106 -10.96 4.65 -22.50
C PRO A 106 -9.78 5.33 -21.80
N PHE A 107 -9.13 4.64 -20.88
CA PHE A 107 -7.98 5.11 -20.12
C PHE A 107 -6.77 4.19 -20.28
N SER A 108 -5.59 4.67 -19.92
CA SER A 108 -4.39 3.84 -19.85
C SER A 108 -4.21 3.23 -18.46
N VAL A 109 -3.71 1.98 -18.41
CA VAL A 109 -3.38 1.34 -17.12
C VAL A 109 -2.36 2.15 -16.30
N PRO A 110 -1.28 2.71 -16.89
CA PRO A 110 -0.37 3.58 -16.16
C PRO A 110 -1.06 4.78 -15.51
N GLU A 111 -2.01 5.43 -16.18
CA GLU A 111 -2.77 6.55 -15.61
C GLU A 111 -3.55 6.12 -14.36
N LEU A 112 -4.26 4.97 -14.43
CA LEU A 112 -4.99 4.44 -13.27
C LEU A 112 -4.05 4.12 -12.11
N LEU A 113 -2.90 3.50 -12.37
CA LEU A 113 -1.90 3.17 -11.36
C LEU A 113 -1.37 4.40 -10.63
N GLU A 114 -1.02 5.46 -11.37
CA GLU A 114 -0.55 6.73 -10.79
C GLU A 114 -1.61 7.36 -9.87
N ARG A 115 -2.88 7.34 -10.28
CA ARG A 115 -3.99 7.87 -9.47
C ARG A 115 -4.25 7.04 -8.22
N ILE A 116 -4.22 5.69 -8.32
CA ILE A 116 -4.33 4.79 -7.19
C ILE A 116 -3.22 5.10 -6.17
N GLN A 117 -1.97 5.16 -6.61
CA GLN A 117 -0.83 5.46 -5.74
C GLN A 117 -0.96 6.84 -5.10
N ALA A 118 -1.37 7.87 -5.86
CA ALA A 118 -1.57 9.22 -5.35
C ALA A 118 -2.65 9.28 -4.25
N LEU A 119 -3.77 8.58 -4.44
CA LEU A 119 -4.85 8.53 -3.45
C LEU A 119 -4.47 7.73 -2.20
N LEU A 120 -3.79 6.58 -2.36
CA LEU A 120 -3.28 5.80 -1.23
C LEU A 120 -2.32 6.62 -0.37
N ARG A 121 -1.41 7.38 -1.00
CA ARG A 121 -0.50 8.31 -0.28
C ARG A 121 -1.25 9.37 0.52
N ARG A 122 -2.32 9.96 -0.05
CA ARG A 122 -3.12 10.99 0.63
C ARG A 122 -3.96 10.45 1.77
N SER A 123 -4.56 9.28 1.59
CA SER A 123 -5.50 8.69 2.56
C SER A 123 -4.81 8.15 3.82
N LYS A 124 -3.60 7.63 3.68
CA LYS A 124 -2.79 7.07 4.79
C LYS A 124 -1.33 7.54 4.65
N PRO A 125 -1.02 8.82 4.96
CA PRO A 125 0.29 9.41 4.72
C PRO A 125 1.46 8.61 5.31
N GLY A 126 1.28 7.98 6.47
CA GLY A 126 2.31 7.15 7.11
C GLY A 126 2.50 5.77 6.51
N ARG A 127 1.55 5.29 5.68
CA ARG A 127 1.53 3.91 5.16
C ARG A 127 1.94 3.80 3.69
N TYR A 128 1.68 4.85 2.90
CA TYR A 128 1.87 4.86 1.45
C TYR A 128 2.72 6.05 0.96
N THR A 129 3.45 6.70 1.85
CA THR A 129 4.43 7.72 1.44
C THR A 129 5.60 7.04 0.72
N SER A 130 6.07 7.65 -0.34
CA SER A 130 7.31 7.22 -1.02
C SER A 130 8.53 7.32 -0.10
N THR A 131 8.47 8.19 0.92
CA THR A 131 9.54 8.37 1.88
C THR A 131 9.11 7.94 3.28
N LEU A 132 9.83 6.98 3.85
CA LEU A 132 9.73 6.57 5.24
C LEU A 132 10.86 7.21 6.04
N SER A 133 10.59 7.60 7.29
CA SER A 133 11.63 8.21 8.14
C SER A 133 11.46 7.85 9.61
N ILE A 134 12.59 7.73 10.31
CA ILE A 134 12.67 7.65 11.76
C ILE A 134 13.98 8.30 12.23
N GLY A 135 13.90 9.27 13.16
CA GLY A 135 15.05 10.05 13.56
C GLY A 135 15.74 10.69 12.35
N ASN A 136 17.02 10.40 12.14
CA ASN A 136 17.80 10.89 11.01
C ASN A 136 17.89 9.92 9.83
N ILE A 137 17.13 8.81 9.84
CA ILE A 137 17.09 7.83 8.75
C ILE A 137 15.91 8.15 7.84
N GLN A 138 16.16 8.18 6.53
CA GLN A 138 15.16 8.37 5.49
C GLN A 138 15.32 7.30 4.41
N LEU A 139 14.23 6.70 3.97
CA LEU A 139 14.17 5.75 2.88
C LEU A 139 13.18 6.26 1.83
N ASP A 140 13.66 6.49 0.62
CA ASP A 140 12.86 6.90 -0.54
C ASP A 140 12.61 5.67 -1.43
N ARG A 141 11.36 5.22 -1.49
CA ARG A 141 10.93 4.04 -2.24
C ARG A 141 11.05 4.23 -3.75
N ASP A 142 10.65 5.42 -4.23
CA ASP A 142 10.60 5.72 -5.67
C ASP A 142 12.01 5.79 -6.24
N LYS A 143 12.96 6.34 -5.47
CA LYS A 143 14.36 6.45 -5.88
C LYS A 143 15.23 5.27 -5.45
N MET A 144 14.66 4.32 -4.69
CA MET A 144 15.40 3.21 -4.07
C MET A 144 16.64 3.70 -3.31
N ARG A 145 16.50 4.81 -2.57
CA ARG A 145 17.57 5.47 -1.83
C ARG A 145 17.33 5.45 -0.33
N VAL A 146 18.42 5.31 0.40
CA VAL A 146 18.43 5.44 1.85
C VAL A 146 19.45 6.47 2.25
N SER A 147 19.11 7.33 3.19
CA SER A 147 20.06 8.26 3.82
C SER A 147 19.96 8.25 5.33
N ARG A 148 21.05 8.61 6.00
CA ARG A 148 21.09 8.80 7.45
C ARG A 148 21.89 10.05 7.76
N GLY A 149 21.23 11.05 8.40
CA GLY A 149 21.87 12.34 8.69
C GLY A 149 22.41 13.03 7.44
N GLY A 150 21.69 12.93 6.30
CA GLY A 150 22.12 13.49 5.01
C GLY A 150 23.20 12.66 4.26
N ARG A 151 23.66 11.55 4.84
CA ARG A 151 24.63 10.64 4.23
C ARG A 151 23.92 9.53 3.45
N ASP A 152 24.21 9.35 2.17
CA ASP A 152 23.68 8.23 1.38
C ASP A 152 24.19 6.89 1.92
N ILE A 153 23.27 5.92 2.01
CA ILE A 153 23.52 4.55 2.47
C ILE A 153 23.29 3.61 1.29
N ALA A 154 24.32 2.91 0.87
CA ALA A 154 24.19 1.83 -0.13
C ALA A 154 23.70 0.55 0.55
N LEU A 155 22.53 0.07 0.15
CA LEU A 155 21.93 -1.19 0.59
C LEU A 155 21.73 -2.13 -0.59
N GLY A 156 21.87 -3.43 -0.35
CA GLY A 156 21.39 -4.45 -1.27
C GLY A 156 19.85 -4.50 -1.28
N PRO A 157 19.24 -5.14 -2.31
CA PRO A 157 17.78 -5.20 -2.44
C PRO A 157 17.09 -5.81 -1.22
N THR A 158 17.72 -6.78 -0.58
CA THR A 158 17.17 -7.46 0.61
C THR A 158 17.25 -6.59 1.85
N GLU A 159 18.40 -5.94 2.09
CA GLU A 159 18.58 -5.00 3.20
C GLU A 159 17.67 -3.78 3.04
N PHE A 160 17.42 -3.33 1.82
CA PHE A 160 16.48 -2.26 1.53
C PHE A 160 15.05 -2.65 1.96
N ARG A 161 14.54 -3.81 1.51
CA ARG A 161 13.21 -4.32 1.90
C ARG A 161 13.09 -4.57 3.40
N LEU A 162 14.16 -5.05 4.03
CA LEU A 162 14.19 -5.28 5.48
C LEU A 162 14.09 -3.95 6.25
N LEU A 163 14.82 -2.92 5.82
CA LEU A 163 14.74 -1.58 6.42
C LEU A 163 13.37 -0.96 6.19
N GLU A 164 12.84 -1.07 4.97
CA GLU A 164 11.51 -0.62 4.63
C GLU A 164 10.45 -1.23 5.55
N PHE A 165 10.46 -2.55 5.71
CA PHE A 165 9.55 -3.26 6.60
C PHE A 165 9.64 -2.78 8.06
N PHE A 166 10.85 -2.55 8.56
CA PHE A 166 11.05 -2.00 9.89
C PHE A 166 10.54 -0.57 10.02
N LEU A 167 10.75 0.27 9.03
CA LEU A 167 10.28 1.67 9.02
C LEU A 167 8.75 1.77 8.91
N GLU A 168 8.09 0.78 8.30
CA GLU A 168 6.63 0.69 8.31
C GLU A 168 6.05 0.26 9.66
N ASN A 169 6.85 -0.41 10.49
CA ASN A 169 6.41 -1.04 11.72
C ASN A 169 7.34 -0.70 12.92
N PRO A 170 7.56 0.59 13.22
CA PRO A 170 8.45 0.98 14.30
C PRO A 170 7.92 0.49 15.65
N GLY A 171 8.83 0.14 16.56
CA GLY A 171 8.54 -0.33 17.91
C GLY A 171 8.08 -1.78 18.01
N ARG A 172 7.60 -2.37 16.93
CA ARG A 172 7.07 -3.75 16.95
C ARG A 172 8.19 -4.78 16.83
N VAL A 173 8.14 -5.80 17.69
CA VAL A 173 9.07 -6.93 17.68
C VAL A 173 8.59 -8.00 16.70
N TYR A 174 9.48 -8.46 15.83
CA TYR A 174 9.23 -9.53 14.87
C TYR A 174 10.19 -10.69 15.07
N SER A 175 9.66 -11.92 15.09
CA SER A 175 10.47 -13.12 15.09
C SER A 175 11.24 -13.27 13.76
N ARG A 176 12.24 -14.15 13.73
CA ARG A 176 12.98 -14.46 12.51
C ARG A 176 12.08 -15.04 11.43
N GLU A 177 11.20 -15.95 11.80
CA GLU A 177 10.18 -16.53 10.92
C GLU A 177 9.26 -15.46 10.33
N GLN A 178 8.76 -14.54 11.18
CA GLN A 178 7.92 -13.43 10.72
C GLN A 178 8.67 -12.50 9.75
N LEU A 179 9.93 -12.18 10.02
CA LEU A 179 10.75 -11.38 9.12
C LEU A 179 11.00 -12.11 7.80
N LEU A 180 11.28 -13.42 7.86
CA LEU A 180 11.47 -14.24 6.67
C LEU A 180 10.20 -14.19 5.79
N THR A 181 9.04 -14.48 6.36
CA THR A 181 7.76 -14.50 5.64
C THR A 181 7.43 -13.14 5.03
N ASN A 182 7.61 -12.04 5.78
CA ASN A 182 7.20 -10.70 5.33
C ASN A 182 8.18 -10.05 4.32
N VAL A 183 9.47 -10.38 4.40
CA VAL A 183 10.50 -9.75 3.54
C VAL A 183 10.89 -10.62 2.35
N TRP A 184 10.84 -11.95 2.49
CA TRP A 184 11.21 -12.92 1.42
C TRP A 184 10.01 -13.62 0.78
N GLY A 185 8.85 -13.67 1.45
CA GLY A 185 7.64 -14.35 0.98
C GLY A 185 7.48 -15.77 1.57
N GLN A 186 6.28 -16.37 1.36
CA GLN A 186 5.88 -17.62 2.03
C GLN A 186 6.54 -18.91 1.52
N ASN A 187 7.21 -18.92 0.38
CA ASN A 187 7.75 -20.14 -0.26
C ASN A 187 9.27 -20.10 -0.46
N THR A 188 10.01 -19.59 0.51
CA THR A 188 11.46 -19.55 0.41
C THR A 188 12.09 -20.64 1.28
N ASP A 189 12.83 -21.57 0.68
CA ASP A 189 13.71 -22.56 1.33
C ASP A 189 14.96 -21.88 1.95
N ILE A 190 14.75 -20.84 2.75
CA ILE A 190 15.82 -20.03 3.37
C ILE A 190 15.78 -20.26 4.88
N ASP A 191 16.93 -20.62 5.45
CA ASP A 191 17.10 -20.80 6.89
C ASP A 191 16.90 -19.47 7.63
N GLU A 192 16.17 -19.49 8.75
CA GLU A 192 15.95 -18.33 9.63
C GLU A 192 17.25 -17.62 10.05
N ARG A 193 18.37 -18.33 10.11
CA ARG A 193 19.70 -17.75 10.42
C ARG A 193 20.15 -16.73 9.38
N THR A 194 19.60 -16.80 8.18
CA THR A 194 19.87 -15.81 7.11
C THR A 194 19.43 -14.40 7.53
N ILE A 195 18.38 -14.30 8.36
CA ILE A 195 17.92 -13.02 8.92
C ILE A 195 19.03 -12.34 9.73
N ASP A 196 19.75 -13.08 10.56
CA ASP A 196 20.82 -12.53 11.40
C ASP A 196 21.95 -11.93 10.56
N VAL A 197 22.25 -12.56 9.42
CA VAL A 197 23.26 -12.08 8.46
C VAL A 197 22.79 -10.76 7.82
N HIS A 198 21.53 -10.70 7.35
CA HIS A 198 21.00 -9.50 6.71
C HIS A 198 20.81 -8.35 7.70
N VAL A 199 20.36 -8.61 8.93
CA VAL A 199 20.31 -7.61 10.00
C VAL A 199 21.73 -7.11 10.31
N GLY A 200 22.72 -7.99 10.38
CA GLY A 200 24.12 -7.63 10.58
C GLY A 200 24.67 -6.72 9.47
N ARG A 201 24.38 -7.04 8.20
CA ARG A 201 24.75 -6.21 7.04
C ARG A 201 24.06 -4.86 7.07
N LEU A 202 22.75 -4.84 7.35
CA LEU A 202 21.97 -3.62 7.47
C LEU A 202 22.52 -2.68 8.56
N ARG A 203 22.81 -3.22 9.74
CA ARG A 203 23.44 -2.48 10.84
C ARG A 203 24.80 -1.88 10.43
N LYS A 204 25.64 -2.69 9.79
CA LYS A 204 26.96 -2.25 9.32
C LYS A 204 26.86 -1.13 8.27
N ALA A 205 25.86 -1.16 7.41
CA ALA A 205 25.64 -0.12 6.40
C ALA A 205 25.07 1.17 7.02
N LEU A 206 24.09 1.02 7.92
CA LEU A 206 23.43 2.17 8.57
C LEU A 206 24.39 2.90 9.53
N ASN A 207 25.12 2.17 10.38
CA ASN A 207 25.80 2.73 11.53
C ASN A 207 27.27 3.00 11.23
N ARG A 208 27.74 4.23 11.52
CA ARG A 208 29.15 4.57 11.69
C ARG A 208 29.58 4.37 13.16
N ARG A 209 30.89 4.40 13.37
CA ARG A 209 31.47 4.37 14.73
C ARG A 209 30.86 5.52 15.55
N HIS A 210 30.31 5.21 16.73
CA HIS A 210 29.63 6.13 17.65
C HIS A 210 28.18 6.54 17.28
N GLU A 211 27.61 6.07 16.19
CA GLU A 211 26.18 6.24 15.93
C GLU A 211 25.37 5.17 16.69
N ALA A 212 24.24 5.58 17.28
CA ALA A 212 23.32 4.65 17.94
C ALA A 212 22.71 3.68 16.93
N ASP A 213 22.55 2.41 17.30
CA ASP A 213 21.93 1.41 16.47
C ASP A 213 20.39 1.51 16.58
N PRO A 214 19.68 1.83 15.49
CA PRO A 214 18.23 1.94 15.52
C PRO A 214 17.53 0.56 15.60
N ILE A 215 18.24 -0.53 15.29
CA ILE A 215 17.67 -1.88 15.29
C ILE A 215 18.02 -2.57 16.61
N ARG A 216 17.02 -2.86 17.42
CA ARG A 216 17.18 -3.60 18.68
C ARG A 216 17.12 -5.10 18.45
N THR A 217 17.94 -5.85 19.17
CA THR A 217 17.83 -7.32 19.30
C THR A 217 17.13 -7.64 20.60
N ILE A 218 16.01 -8.34 20.51
CA ILE A 218 15.26 -8.85 21.66
C ILE A 218 15.58 -10.34 21.78
N ARG A 219 16.43 -10.69 22.76
CA ARG A 219 16.90 -12.07 22.94
C ARG A 219 15.73 -13.03 23.08
N GLY A 220 15.76 -14.11 22.30
CA GLY A 220 14.70 -15.13 22.28
C GLY A 220 13.43 -14.74 21.50
N SER A 221 13.28 -13.46 21.07
CA SER A 221 12.06 -12.98 20.39
C SER A 221 12.33 -12.49 18.95
N GLY A 222 13.49 -11.88 18.67
CA GLY A 222 13.80 -11.39 17.31
C GLY A 222 14.33 -9.96 17.28
N TYR A 223 13.80 -9.15 16.36
CA TYR A 223 14.29 -7.80 16.07
C TYR A 223 13.15 -6.77 16.03
N ALA A 224 13.49 -5.52 16.35
CA ALA A 224 12.60 -4.37 16.24
C ALA A 224 13.39 -3.11 15.83
N LEU A 225 12.76 -2.22 15.09
CA LEU A 225 13.24 -0.84 14.96
C LEU A 225 12.79 -0.05 16.19
N ASP A 226 13.70 0.69 16.81
CA ASP A 226 13.37 1.49 17.99
C ASP A 226 12.48 2.67 17.60
N ASP A 227 11.25 2.71 18.07
CA ASP A 227 10.27 3.77 17.81
C ASP A 227 10.65 5.11 18.49
N ARG A 228 11.53 5.05 19.50
CA ARG A 228 12.08 6.21 20.21
C ARG A 228 13.44 6.66 19.66
N TYR A 229 13.87 6.04 18.55
CA TYR A 229 15.12 6.42 17.94
C TYR A 229 15.08 7.88 17.49
N SER A 230 15.79 8.72 18.20
CA SER A 230 16.10 10.12 17.87
C SER A 230 17.62 10.25 17.76
N ALA A 231 18.09 10.85 16.68
CA ALA A 231 19.52 11.10 16.45
C ALA A 231 20.01 12.26 17.29
#